data_239fa2b11fb6fc9d7fa76875bb853a46
#
_entry.id   239fa2b11fb6fc9d7fa76875bb853a46
#
_cell.length_a   1.000
_cell.length_b   1.000
_cell.length_c   1.000
_cell.angle_alpha   90.00
_cell.angle_beta   90.00
_cell.angle_gamma   90.00
#
_symmetry.space_group_name_H-M   'P 1'
#
loop_
_entity.id
_entity.type
_entity.pdbx_description
1 polymer ?
#
loop_
_entity_poly.entity_id
_entity_poly.type
_entity_poly.pdbx_seq_one_letter_code
_entity_poly.pdbx_strand_id
1 'polypeptide(L)'
;MLSFMNYTHAPLTNWGLKLVDVQDGWTMLDVGCGGGFTIRRLLKLSKDAQVYGIDISEESVVKARKVNADILNKQVFITQGSAEKLPYGDGKFDLVTAVETVYFWPNLPGCLQEVRRVLKPGGKFAILVEVVDSDSKWTNIVEGMTAYTPEQIKTLLDDAGFTQTAIHRKKPTYATIIGVIPRIY
;
A
#
# COMPACT_ATOMS: atom_id res chain seq x y z
N MET A 1 18.43 8.38 3.69
CA MET A 1 17.03 8.56 4.15
C MET A 1 16.17 7.33 3.94
N LEU A 2 15.96 6.81 2.71
CA LEU A 2 15.11 5.62 2.42
C LEU A 2 15.46 4.35 3.22
N SER A 3 16.73 4.06 3.51
CA SER A 3 17.12 2.88 4.32
C SER A 3 16.70 2.99 5.78
N PHE A 4 16.76 4.17 6.34
CA PHE A 4 16.36 4.44 7.73
C PHE A 4 14.83 4.31 7.86
N MET A 5 14.06 4.89 6.94
CA MET A 5 12.60 4.78 6.91
C MET A 5 12.13 3.32 6.84
N ASN A 6 12.76 2.50 6.00
CA ASN A 6 12.43 1.07 5.90
C ASN A 6 12.68 0.29 7.19
N TYR A 7 13.68 0.67 7.97
CA TYR A 7 13.98 0.03 9.25
C TYR A 7 12.95 0.40 10.32
N THR A 8 12.55 1.67 10.39
CA THR A 8 11.58 2.19 11.36
C THR A 8 10.17 1.63 11.13
N HIS A 9 9.73 1.48 9.86
CA HIS A 9 8.39 0.98 9.53
C HIS A 9 8.28 -0.55 9.45
N ALA A 10 9.39 -1.29 9.60
CA ALA A 10 9.38 -2.75 9.55
C ALA A 10 8.42 -3.41 10.57
N PRO A 11 8.33 -2.97 11.84
CA PRO A 11 7.40 -3.56 12.82
C PRO A 11 5.94 -3.36 12.45
N LEU A 12 5.56 -2.18 11.95
CA LEU A 12 4.22 -1.88 11.43
C LEU A 12 3.90 -2.78 10.23
N THR A 13 4.78 -2.80 9.24
CA THR A 13 4.59 -3.58 8.00
C THR A 13 4.44 -5.07 8.30
N ASN A 14 5.33 -5.64 9.12
CA ASN A 14 5.28 -7.05 9.46
C ASN A 14 4.03 -7.44 10.24
N TRP A 15 3.51 -6.55 11.08
CA TRP A 15 2.27 -6.78 11.80
C TRP A 15 1.06 -6.63 10.88
N GLY A 16 0.96 -5.51 10.15
CA GLY A 16 -0.22 -5.20 9.34
C GLY A 16 -0.44 -6.20 8.20
N LEU A 17 0.63 -6.64 7.55
CA LEU A 17 0.52 -7.64 6.48
C LEU A 17 -0.01 -9.00 6.96
N LYS A 18 0.21 -9.39 8.23
CA LYS A 18 -0.35 -10.63 8.80
C LYS A 18 -1.87 -10.60 8.91
N LEU A 19 -2.48 -9.42 8.95
CA LEU A 19 -3.93 -9.25 9.06
C LEU A 19 -4.64 -9.43 7.71
N VAL A 20 -3.91 -9.41 6.61
CA VAL A 20 -4.47 -9.45 5.25
C VAL A 20 -4.94 -10.84 4.85
N ASP A 21 -4.39 -11.91 5.46
CA ASP A 21 -4.65 -13.30 5.07
C ASP A 21 -4.36 -13.53 3.57
N VAL A 22 -3.08 -13.38 3.22
CA VAL A 22 -2.59 -13.51 1.84
C VAL A 22 -2.58 -14.99 1.43
N GLN A 23 -3.08 -15.28 0.23
CA GLN A 23 -3.12 -16.65 -0.30
C GLN A 23 -1.99 -16.90 -1.32
N ASP A 24 -1.65 -18.15 -1.54
CA ASP A 24 -0.66 -18.55 -2.56
C ASP A 24 -1.13 -18.18 -3.98
N GLY A 25 -0.17 -17.83 -4.85
CA GLY A 25 -0.42 -17.47 -6.24
C GLY A 25 -1.02 -16.09 -6.47
N TRP A 26 -1.16 -15.25 -5.42
CA TRP A 26 -1.73 -13.91 -5.59
C TRP A 26 -0.85 -12.98 -6.44
N THR A 27 -1.51 -12.14 -7.21
CA THR A 27 -0.90 -10.99 -7.88
C THR A 27 -1.14 -9.75 -7.02
N MET A 28 -0.07 -9.13 -6.56
CA MET A 28 -0.12 -8.05 -5.58
C MET A 28 0.54 -6.78 -6.09
N LEU A 29 0.10 -5.61 -5.61
CA LEU A 29 0.68 -4.30 -5.93
C LEU A 29 1.00 -3.55 -4.65
N ASP A 30 2.21 -2.99 -4.56
CA ASP A 30 2.61 -2.04 -3.50
C ASP A 30 2.71 -0.63 -4.09
N VAL A 31 1.80 0.26 -3.69
CA VAL A 31 1.72 1.65 -4.20
C VAL A 31 2.49 2.57 -3.27
N GLY A 32 3.46 3.29 -3.80
CA GLY A 32 4.47 4.01 -3.02
C GLY A 32 5.49 3.03 -2.43
N CYS A 33 6.02 2.13 -3.25
CA CYS A 33 6.83 1.00 -2.81
C CYS A 33 8.22 1.39 -2.24
N GLY A 34 8.61 2.66 -2.36
CA GLY A 34 9.86 3.17 -1.84
C GLY A 34 11.06 2.31 -2.24
N GLY A 35 11.85 1.87 -1.28
CA GLY A 35 13.02 1.01 -1.53
C GLY A 35 12.71 -0.47 -1.78
N GLY A 36 11.44 -0.87 -1.95
CA GLY A 36 11.04 -2.23 -2.36
C GLY A 36 11.08 -3.29 -1.26
N PHE A 37 11.16 -2.91 0.01
CA PHE A 37 11.25 -3.88 1.11
C PHE A 37 9.89 -4.54 1.43
N THR A 38 8.79 -3.83 1.24
CA THR A 38 7.43 -4.40 1.38
C THR A 38 7.21 -5.50 0.34
N ILE A 39 7.71 -5.32 -0.87
CA ILE A 39 7.67 -6.32 -1.95
C ILE A 39 8.28 -7.66 -1.48
N ARG A 40 9.46 -7.61 -0.85
CA ARG A 40 10.11 -8.82 -0.28
C ARG A 40 9.29 -9.48 0.83
N ARG A 41 8.54 -8.70 1.60
CA ARG A 41 7.66 -9.24 2.64
C ARG A 41 6.43 -9.90 2.05
N LEU A 42 5.82 -9.32 1.03
CA LEU A 42 4.68 -9.90 0.32
C LEU A 42 5.04 -11.24 -0.32
N LEU A 43 6.20 -11.34 -0.97
CA LEU A 43 6.69 -12.60 -1.54
C LEU A 43 6.91 -13.72 -0.51
N LYS A 44 7.22 -13.37 0.74
CA LYS A 44 7.36 -14.36 1.81
C LYS A 44 6.02 -14.88 2.32
N LEU A 45 4.93 -14.17 2.05
CA LEU A 45 3.59 -14.55 2.51
C LEU A 45 2.83 -15.40 1.50
N SER A 46 3.28 -15.49 0.27
CA SER A 46 2.58 -16.19 -0.82
C SER A 46 3.57 -16.92 -1.71
N LYS A 47 3.41 -18.23 -1.86
CA LYS A 47 4.15 -19.01 -2.84
C LYS A 47 3.66 -18.66 -4.25
N ASP A 48 4.56 -18.70 -5.22
CA ASP A 48 4.25 -18.43 -6.63
C ASP A 48 3.57 -17.09 -6.90
N ALA A 49 3.72 -16.13 -5.96
CA ALA A 49 3.19 -14.79 -6.10
C ALA A 49 3.93 -13.98 -7.18
N GLN A 50 3.18 -13.04 -7.78
CA GLN A 50 3.73 -11.93 -8.55
C GLN A 50 3.50 -10.63 -7.77
N VAL A 51 4.54 -9.83 -7.58
CA VAL A 51 4.45 -8.57 -6.85
C VAL A 51 4.90 -7.43 -7.74
N TYR A 52 4.02 -6.46 -7.88
CA TYR A 52 4.26 -5.20 -8.59
C TYR A 52 4.55 -4.11 -7.56
N GLY A 53 5.48 -3.23 -7.89
CA GLY A 53 5.76 -2.01 -7.14
C GLY A 53 5.64 -0.79 -8.03
N ILE A 54 5.06 0.27 -7.52
CA ILE A 54 5.02 1.57 -8.19
C ILE A 54 5.39 2.67 -7.22
N ASP A 55 6.21 3.61 -7.67
CA ASP A 55 6.59 4.79 -6.91
C ASP A 55 6.78 5.97 -7.85
N ILE A 56 6.46 7.18 -7.39
CA ILE A 56 6.63 8.40 -8.18
C ILE A 56 8.10 8.83 -8.26
N SER A 57 8.90 8.47 -7.24
CA SER A 57 10.31 8.80 -7.15
C SER A 57 11.18 7.84 -7.96
N GLU A 58 11.92 8.39 -8.93
CA GLU A 58 12.91 7.61 -9.69
C GLU A 58 13.97 6.97 -8.79
N GLU A 59 14.46 7.71 -7.78
CA GLU A 59 15.42 7.19 -6.79
C GLU A 59 14.88 5.96 -6.07
N SER A 60 13.60 6.00 -5.65
CA SER A 60 12.90 4.88 -5.03
C SER A 60 12.84 3.67 -5.95
N VAL A 61 12.45 3.89 -7.21
CA VAL A 61 12.35 2.84 -8.24
C VAL A 61 13.70 2.17 -8.48
N VAL A 62 14.77 2.96 -8.66
CA VAL A 62 16.13 2.44 -8.85
C VAL A 62 16.55 1.58 -7.65
N LYS A 63 16.31 2.06 -6.43
CA LYS A 63 16.62 1.32 -5.22
C LYS A 63 15.78 0.04 -5.07
N ALA A 64 14.48 0.11 -5.34
CA ALA A 64 13.60 -1.05 -5.29
C ALA A 64 14.04 -2.14 -6.28
N ARG A 65 14.42 -1.77 -7.50
CA ARG A 65 14.97 -2.68 -8.50
C ARG A 65 16.27 -3.33 -8.01
N LYS A 66 17.17 -2.55 -7.42
CA LYS A 66 18.43 -3.09 -6.86
C LYS A 66 18.19 -4.08 -5.73
N VAL A 67 17.27 -3.77 -4.81
CA VAL A 67 16.92 -4.64 -3.67
C VAL A 67 16.30 -5.96 -4.13
N ASN A 68 15.60 -5.96 -5.29
CA ASN A 68 14.89 -7.13 -5.81
C ASN A 68 15.55 -7.71 -7.08
N ALA A 69 16.83 -7.42 -7.33
CA ALA A 69 17.49 -7.72 -8.61
C ALA A 69 17.49 -9.21 -8.99
N ASP A 70 17.58 -10.12 -8.02
CA ASP A 70 17.61 -11.58 -8.21
C ASP A 70 16.27 -12.16 -8.75
N ILE A 71 15.17 -11.45 -8.53
CA ILE A 71 13.81 -11.86 -8.88
C ILE A 71 13.09 -10.83 -9.78
N LEU A 72 13.79 -9.77 -10.15
CA LEU A 72 13.25 -8.72 -11.02
C LEU A 72 12.88 -9.30 -12.39
N ASN A 73 11.74 -8.88 -12.94
CA ASN A 73 11.14 -9.36 -14.20
C ASN A 73 10.83 -10.89 -14.24
N LYS A 74 10.86 -11.56 -13.09
CA LYS A 74 10.41 -12.93 -12.91
C LYS A 74 9.18 -13.00 -12.03
N GLN A 75 9.31 -12.55 -10.79
CA GLN A 75 8.23 -12.45 -9.81
C GLN A 75 7.97 -11.01 -9.35
N VAL A 76 8.91 -10.09 -9.61
CA VAL A 76 8.82 -8.68 -9.21
C VAL A 76 8.89 -7.77 -10.44
N PHE A 77 7.96 -6.83 -10.51
CA PHE A 77 7.85 -5.84 -11.58
C PHE A 77 7.75 -4.45 -10.96
N ILE A 78 8.70 -3.56 -11.27
CA ILE A 78 8.77 -2.23 -10.65
C ILE A 78 8.70 -1.15 -11.72
N THR A 79 7.74 -0.24 -11.56
CA THR A 79 7.42 0.82 -12.50
C THR A 79 7.47 2.18 -11.80
N GLN A 80 7.92 3.22 -12.50
CA GLN A 80 7.74 4.58 -12.04
C GLN A 80 6.34 5.08 -12.44
N GLY A 81 5.63 5.71 -11.51
CA GLY A 81 4.30 6.28 -11.78
C GLY A 81 3.59 6.76 -10.53
N SER A 82 2.42 7.38 -10.74
CA SER A 82 1.58 7.97 -9.71
C SER A 82 0.40 7.07 -9.33
N ALA A 83 -0.04 7.17 -8.06
CA ALA A 83 -1.28 6.56 -7.58
C ALA A 83 -2.53 7.14 -8.26
N GLU A 84 -2.45 8.35 -8.85
CA GLU A 84 -3.56 8.99 -9.57
C GLU A 84 -3.91 8.30 -10.89
N LYS A 85 -2.96 7.59 -11.49
CA LYS A 85 -3.14 6.87 -12.74
C LYS A 85 -2.26 5.64 -12.76
N LEU A 86 -2.78 4.53 -12.30
CA LEU A 86 -2.07 3.26 -12.26
C LEU A 86 -1.98 2.64 -13.66
N PRO A 87 -0.77 2.31 -14.17
CA PRO A 87 -0.58 1.81 -15.52
C PRO A 87 -0.92 0.32 -15.65
N TYR A 88 -2.02 -0.09 -15.03
CA TYR A 88 -2.48 -1.48 -15.00
C TYR A 88 -3.93 -1.58 -15.43
N GLY A 89 -4.30 -2.72 -16.02
CA GLY A 89 -5.67 -3.02 -16.40
C GLY A 89 -6.59 -3.23 -15.20
N ASP A 90 -7.89 -3.17 -15.44
CA ASP A 90 -8.94 -3.38 -14.46
C ASP A 90 -8.87 -4.82 -13.91
N GLY A 91 -9.14 -4.98 -12.62
CA GLY A 91 -9.27 -6.29 -11.99
C GLY A 91 -8.00 -7.15 -12.07
N LYS A 92 -6.82 -6.55 -12.02
CA LYS A 92 -5.56 -7.28 -12.13
C LYS A 92 -5.08 -7.89 -10.81
N PHE A 93 -5.30 -7.20 -9.67
CA PHE A 93 -4.66 -7.52 -8.40
C PHE A 93 -5.63 -8.16 -7.40
N ASP A 94 -5.11 -9.15 -6.67
CA ASP A 94 -5.79 -9.75 -5.53
C ASP A 94 -5.62 -8.87 -4.26
N LEU A 95 -4.47 -8.19 -4.16
CA LEU A 95 -4.13 -7.29 -3.08
C LEU A 95 -3.42 -6.04 -3.60
N VAL A 96 -3.83 -4.89 -3.09
CA VAL A 96 -3.04 -3.65 -3.15
C VAL A 96 -2.63 -3.27 -1.74
N THR A 97 -1.39 -2.83 -1.55
CA THR A 97 -0.88 -2.29 -0.29
C THR A 97 -0.44 -0.84 -0.45
N ALA A 98 -0.58 -0.06 0.60
CA ALA A 98 -0.01 1.27 0.75
C ALA A 98 0.56 1.39 2.17
N VAL A 99 1.89 1.46 2.29
CA VAL A 99 2.58 1.47 3.58
C VAL A 99 3.24 2.82 3.78
N GLU A 100 2.73 3.62 4.72
CA GLU A 100 3.27 4.94 5.05
C GLU A 100 3.36 5.90 3.84
N THR A 101 2.37 5.86 2.94
CA THR A 101 2.44 6.61 1.68
C THR A 101 1.17 7.40 1.34
N VAL A 102 -0.01 7.01 1.83
CA VAL A 102 -1.30 7.64 1.46
C VAL A 102 -1.37 9.13 1.80
N TYR A 103 -0.58 9.59 2.73
CA TYR A 103 -0.49 11.02 3.13
C TYR A 103 0.06 11.92 2.02
N PHE A 104 0.81 11.32 1.07
CA PHE A 104 1.46 12.02 -0.04
C PHE A 104 0.66 11.90 -1.34
N TRP A 105 -0.47 11.17 -1.32
CA TRP A 105 -1.26 11.01 -2.54
C TRP A 105 -2.05 12.29 -2.80
N PRO A 106 -1.85 12.93 -3.96
CA PRO A 106 -2.69 14.04 -4.34
C PRO A 106 -4.11 13.51 -4.59
N ASN A 107 -5.14 14.29 -4.31
CA ASN A 107 -6.52 13.87 -4.55
C ASN A 107 -6.81 12.42 -4.10
N LEU A 108 -6.65 12.15 -2.80
CA LEU A 108 -6.81 10.79 -2.26
C LEU A 108 -8.09 10.08 -2.73
N PRO A 109 -9.28 10.71 -2.81
CA PRO A 109 -10.47 10.06 -3.37
C PRO A 109 -10.28 9.53 -4.79
N GLY A 110 -9.64 10.29 -5.68
CA GLY A 110 -9.34 9.85 -7.05
C GLY A 110 -8.36 8.67 -7.08
N CYS A 111 -7.32 8.72 -6.24
CA CYS A 111 -6.37 7.61 -6.11
C CYS A 111 -7.05 6.32 -5.60
N LEU A 112 -8.02 6.43 -4.68
CA LEU A 112 -8.78 5.28 -4.18
C LEU A 112 -9.65 4.65 -5.28
N GLN A 113 -10.20 5.45 -6.21
CA GLN A 113 -10.91 4.91 -7.38
C GLN A 113 -9.97 4.14 -8.32
N GLU A 114 -8.74 4.62 -8.53
CA GLU A 114 -7.73 3.90 -9.31
C GLU A 114 -7.34 2.57 -8.64
N VAL A 115 -7.13 2.58 -7.32
CA VAL A 115 -6.87 1.34 -6.56
C VAL A 115 -8.05 0.38 -6.70
N ARG A 116 -9.30 0.87 -6.56
CA ARG A 116 -10.50 0.07 -6.75
C ARG A 116 -10.59 -0.53 -8.14
N ARG A 117 -10.29 0.24 -9.18
CA ARG A 117 -10.33 -0.20 -10.59
C ARG A 117 -9.38 -1.38 -10.84
N VAL A 118 -8.16 -1.32 -10.32
CA VAL A 118 -7.14 -2.36 -10.58
C VAL A 118 -7.31 -3.60 -9.71
N LEU A 119 -8.14 -3.56 -8.66
CA LEU A 119 -8.44 -4.69 -7.81
C LEU A 119 -9.49 -5.61 -8.44
N LYS A 120 -9.30 -6.92 -8.29
CA LYS A 120 -10.30 -7.94 -8.64
C LYS A 120 -11.55 -7.82 -7.75
N PRO A 121 -12.73 -8.30 -8.22
CA PRO A 121 -13.85 -8.57 -7.31
C PRO A 121 -13.39 -9.50 -6.16
N GLY A 122 -13.64 -9.10 -4.92
CA GLY A 122 -13.14 -9.77 -3.72
C GLY A 122 -11.69 -9.45 -3.37
N GLY A 123 -11.01 -8.64 -4.17
CA GLY A 123 -9.66 -8.15 -3.88
C GLY A 123 -9.62 -7.22 -2.68
N LYS A 124 -8.48 -7.14 -2.02
CA LYS A 124 -8.28 -6.38 -0.78
C LYS A 124 -7.38 -5.18 -1.00
N PHE A 125 -7.68 -4.07 -0.33
CA PHE A 125 -6.76 -2.96 -0.18
C PHE A 125 -6.37 -2.83 1.28
N ALA A 126 -5.08 -2.84 1.57
CA ALA A 126 -4.53 -2.71 2.91
C ALA A 126 -3.66 -1.45 3.02
N ILE A 127 -4.08 -0.52 3.88
CA ILE A 127 -3.37 0.72 4.20
C ILE A 127 -2.75 0.55 5.58
N LEU A 128 -1.44 0.65 5.68
CA LEU A 128 -0.68 0.53 6.91
C LEU A 128 -0.08 1.90 7.26
N VAL A 129 -0.46 2.42 8.41
CA VAL A 129 -0.09 3.78 8.82
C VAL A 129 0.34 3.86 10.28
N GLU A 130 1.33 4.72 10.57
CA GLU A 130 1.50 5.24 11.91
C GLU A 130 0.43 6.31 12.16
N VAL A 131 -0.27 6.17 13.29
CA VAL A 131 -1.27 7.15 13.70
C VAL A 131 -0.52 8.37 14.22
N VAL A 132 -0.60 9.44 13.48
CA VAL A 132 -0.05 10.74 13.87
C VAL A 132 -1.19 11.53 14.51
N ASP A 133 -1.01 11.97 15.76
CA ASP A 133 -1.95 12.89 16.38
C ASP A 133 -2.06 14.15 15.53
N SER A 134 -3.29 14.65 15.38
CA SER A 134 -3.58 15.89 14.63
C SER A 134 -2.75 17.10 15.11
N ASP A 135 -2.32 17.06 16.37
CA ASP A 135 -1.48 18.09 17.01
C ASP A 135 0.03 17.79 16.85
N SER A 136 0.40 16.74 16.12
CA SER A 136 1.80 16.39 15.98
C SER A 136 2.51 17.39 15.07
N LYS A 137 3.73 17.78 15.48
CA LYS A 137 4.61 18.69 14.74
C LYS A 137 4.94 18.17 13.32
N TRP A 138 4.69 16.89 13.03
CA TRP A 138 5.03 16.24 11.75
C TRP A 138 4.17 16.75 10.59
N THR A 139 2.91 17.11 10.83
CA THR A 139 2.00 17.62 9.79
C THR A 139 2.45 18.98 9.23
N ASN A 140 3.28 19.72 9.98
CA ASN A 140 3.82 21.01 9.57
C ASN A 140 5.25 20.95 9.02
N ILE A 141 5.90 19.76 9.03
CA ILE A 141 7.32 19.64 8.69
C ILE A 141 7.52 19.06 7.29
N VAL A 142 6.57 18.26 6.79
CA VAL A 142 6.71 17.61 5.47
C VAL A 142 5.78 18.28 4.47
N GLU A 143 6.38 19.00 3.54
CA GLU A 143 5.65 19.67 2.45
C GLU A 143 4.89 18.62 1.60
N GLY A 144 3.63 18.88 1.29
CA GLY A 144 2.76 17.99 0.50
C GLY A 144 2.14 16.84 1.28
N MET A 145 2.35 16.74 2.59
CA MET A 145 1.73 15.72 3.44
C MET A 145 0.36 16.17 3.95
N THR A 146 -0.67 15.34 3.75
CA THR A 146 -1.98 15.50 4.37
C THR A 146 -2.19 14.43 5.44
N ALA A 147 -2.36 14.83 6.69
CA ALA A 147 -2.64 13.89 7.78
C ALA A 147 -4.09 13.40 7.71
N TYR A 148 -4.27 12.11 7.84
CA TYR A 148 -5.57 11.46 7.94
C TYR A 148 -5.61 10.59 9.19
N THR A 149 -6.71 10.63 9.93
CA THR A 149 -6.97 9.61 10.95
C THR A 149 -7.38 8.30 10.30
N PRO A 150 -7.20 7.15 10.97
CA PRO A 150 -7.68 5.86 10.47
C PRO A 150 -9.19 5.86 10.17
N GLU A 151 -9.99 6.61 10.93
CA GLU A 151 -11.42 6.77 10.74
C GLU A 151 -11.73 7.55 9.45
N GLN A 152 -11.00 8.62 9.17
CA GLN A 152 -11.13 9.37 7.91
C GLN A 152 -10.76 8.50 6.71
N ILE A 153 -9.66 7.72 6.80
CA ILE A 153 -9.27 6.77 5.75
C ILE A 153 -10.38 5.73 5.54
N LYS A 154 -10.95 5.18 6.62
CA LYS A 154 -12.06 4.24 6.52
C LYS A 154 -13.26 4.84 5.79
N THR A 155 -13.68 6.06 6.16
CA THR A 155 -14.78 6.76 5.50
C THR A 155 -14.50 6.95 4.01
N LEU A 156 -13.31 7.39 3.64
CA LEU A 156 -12.91 7.56 2.24
C LEU A 156 -12.90 6.24 1.45
N LEU A 157 -12.54 5.13 2.08
CA LEU A 157 -12.65 3.80 1.46
C LEU A 157 -14.11 3.40 1.24
N ASP A 158 -14.97 3.59 2.25
CA ASP A 158 -16.41 3.29 2.15
C ASP A 158 -17.06 4.13 1.03
N ASP A 159 -16.74 5.43 0.95
CA ASP A 159 -17.20 6.34 -0.10
C ASP A 159 -16.67 5.94 -1.49
N ALA A 160 -15.47 5.39 -1.56
CA ALA A 160 -14.90 4.86 -2.80
C ALA A 160 -15.52 3.51 -3.23
N GLY A 161 -16.44 2.95 -2.43
CA GLY A 161 -17.18 1.71 -2.74
C GLY A 161 -16.47 0.43 -2.30
N PHE A 162 -15.50 0.52 -1.36
CA PHE A 162 -15.01 -0.64 -0.64
C PHE A 162 -16.05 -1.08 0.39
N THR A 163 -16.04 -2.35 0.72
CA THR A 163 -16.94 -2.97 1.71
C THR A 163 -16.14 -3.70 2.76
N GLN A 164 -16.80 -4.10 3.86
CA GLN A 164 -16.16 -4.80 4.98
C GLN A 164 -14.93 -4.06 5.51
N THR A 165 -14.92 -2.72 5.41
CA THR A 165 -13.79 -1.90 5.80
C THR A 165 -13.58 -1.96 7.31
N ALA A 166 -12.44 -2.45 7.73
CA ALA A 166 -12.08 -2.65 9.13
C ALA A 166 -10.80 -1.90 9.50
N ILE A 167 -10.78 -1.32 10.69
CA ILE A 167 -9.58 -0.72 11.29
C ILE A 167 -9.04 -1.67 12.34
N HIS A 168 -7.80 -2.10 12.18
CA HIS A 168 -7.04 -2.84 13.17
C HIS A 168 -6.01 -1.93 13.81
N ARG A 169 -5.85 -2.01 15.13
CA ARG A 169 -4.89 -1.19 15.88
C ARG A 169 -3.93 -2.06 16.66
N LYS A 170 -2.66 -1.67 16.65
CA LYS A 170 -1.63 -2.25 17.51
C LYS A 170 -0.87 -1.11 18.17
N LYS A 171 -0.99 -0.99 19.49
CA LYS A 171 -0.52 0.17 20.25
C LYS A 171 -1.28 1.45 19.82
N PRO A 172 -1.11 2.57 20.50
CA PRO A 172 -1.77 3.81 20.06
C PRO A 172 -1.28 4.31 18.68
N THR A 173 -0.10 3.85 18.23
CA THR A 173 0.60 4.43 17.08
C THR A 173 0.46 3.65 15.76
N TYR A 174 -0.05 2.40 15.76
CA TYR A 174 -0.14 1.60 14.51
C TYR A 174 -1.57 1.31 14.15
N ALA A 175 -1.94 1.59 12.91
CA ALA A 175 -3.22 1.18 12.35
C ALA A 175 -3.03 0.49 10.99
N THR A 176 -3.87 -0.51 10.74
CA THR A 176 -4.06 -1.11 9.42
C THR A 176 -5.53 -1.03 9.07
N ILE A 177 -5.84 -0.41 7.94
CA ILE A 177 -7.20 -0.29 7.41
C ILE A 177 -7.30 -1.21 6.19
N ILE A 178 -8.24 -2.13 6.22
CA ILE A 178 -8.47 -3.10 5.14
C ILE A 178 -9.87 -2.91 4.61
N GLY A 179 -10.00 -2.66 3.30
CA GLY A 179 -11.25 -2.66 2.57
C GLY A 179 -11.25 -3.76 1.50
N VAL A 180 -12.43 -4.27 1.16
CA VAL A 180 -12.63 -5.36 0.20
C VAL A 180 -13.50 -4.87 -0.96
N ILE A 181 -13.17 -5.27 -2.18
CA ILE A 181 -14.03 -5.02 -3.34
C ILE A 181 -15.21 -6.01 -3.31
N PRO A 182 -16.47 -5.54 -3.46
CA PRO A 182 -17.61 -6.44 -3.51
C PRO A 182 -17.45 -7.52 -4.59
N ARG A 183 -17.84 -8.76 -4.27
CA ARG A 183 -17.98 -9.81 -5.28
C ARG A 183 -19.25 -9.57 -6.06
N ILE A 184 -19.17 -9.58 -7.38
CA ILE A 184 -20.33 -9.57 -8.26
C ILE A 184 -20.74 -11.05 -8.40
N TYR A 185 -21.90 -11.41 -7.86
CA TYR A 185 -22.50 -12.74 -8.01
C TYR A 185 -23.38 -12.78 -9.26
#